data_cab6a156ee49726816878401deed2384
#
_entry.id   cab6a156ee49726816878401deed2384
#
_cell.length_a   1.000
_cell.length_b   1.000
_cell.length_c   1.000
_cell.angle_alpha   90.00
_cell.angle_beta   90.00
_cell.angle_gamma   90.00
#
_symmetry.space_group_name_H-M   'P 1'
#
loop_
_entity.id
_entity.type
_entity.pdbx_description
1 polymer ?
#
loop_
_entity_poly.entity_id
_entity_poly.type
_entity_poly.pdbx_seq_one_letter_code
_entity_poly.pdbx_strand_id
1 'polypeptide(L)' 'MKAIATESIVIGTLAGIGVIVLLVMFVYVVRHMFKKES' A
#
# COMPACT_ATOMS: atom_id res chain seq x y z
N MET A 1 -17.69 2.34 22.65
CA MET A 1 -16.41 1.66 22.71
C MET A 1 -16.18 0.73 21.54
N LYS A 2 -17.10 -0.18 21.34
CA LYS A 2 -16.96 -1.12 20.23
C LYS A 2 -16.94 -0.44 18.90
N ALA A 3 -17.77 0.58 18.75
CA ALA A 3 -17.82 1.31 17.49
C ALA A 3 -16.48 1.94 17.18
N ILE A 4 -15.80 2.43 18.20
CA ILE A 4 -14.50 3.06 18.01
C ILE A 4 -13.48 2.03 17.56
N ALA A 5 -13.53 0.86 18.16
CA ALA A 5 -12.60 -0.20 17.80
C ALA A 5 -12.78 -0.62 16.34
N THR A 6 -14.04 -0.76 15.93
CA THR A 6 -14.34 -1.16 14.56
C THR A 6 -13.84 -0.12 13.57
N GLU A 7 -14.07 1.13 13.87
CA GLU A 7 -13.61 2.21 13.01
C GLU A 7 -12.11 2.19 12.87
N SER A 8 -11.44 1.98 13.98
CA SER A 8 -9.98 1.97 13.97
C SER A 8 -9.46 0.85 13.09
N ILE A 9 -10.08 -0.31 13.16
CA ILE A 9 -9.68 -1.44 12.36
C ILE A 9 -9.88 -1.15 10.88
N VAL A 10 -11.02 -0.56 10.55
CA VAL A 10 -11.32 -0.25 9.15
C VAL A 10 -10.32 0.75 8.60
N ILE A 11 -10.02 1.79 9.35
CA ILE A 11 -9.07 2.80 8.92
C ILE A 11 -7.69 2.19 8.74
N GLY A 12 -7.28 1.39 9.71
CA GLY A 12 -5.98 0.73 9.63
C GLY A 12 -5.86 -0.19 8.44
N THR A 13 -6.93 -0.93 8.16
CA THR A 13 -6.93 -1.84 7.02
C THR A 13 -6.83 -1.08 5.71
N LEU A 14 -7.59 -0.01 5.59
CA LEU A 14 -7.55 0.80 4.38
C LEU A 14 -6.18 1.41 4.18
N ALA A 15 -5.60 1.93 5.24
CA ALA A 15 -4.28 2.53 5.15
C ALA A 15 -3.24 1.49 4.76
N GLY A 16 -3.33 0.31 5.34
CA GLY A 16 -2.40 -0.76 5.02
C GLY A 16 -2.47 -1.17 3.57
N ILE A 17 -3.69 -1.33 3.07
CA ILE A 17 -3.87 -1.70 1.67
C ILE A 17 -3.29 -0.63 0.76
N GLY A 18 -3.53 0.63 1.08
CA GLY A 18 -3.00 1.72 0.29
C GLY A 18 -1.49 1.73 0.24
N VAL A 19 -0.87 1.50 1.38
CA VAL A 19 0.59 1.48 1.46
C VAL A 19 1.14 0.33 0.62
N ILE A 20 0.52 -0.84 0.73
CA ILE A 20 0.97 -2.01 -0.02
C ILE A 20 0.88 -1.75 -1.52
N VAL A 21 -0.23 -1.17 -1.95
CA VAL A 21 -0.42 -0.87 -3.37
C VAL A 21 0.66 0.10 -3.85
N LEU A 22 0.92 1.14 -3.06
CA LEU A 22 1.95 2.11 -3.42
C LEU A 22 3.32 1.46 -3.51
N LEU A 23 3.63 0.60 -2.57
CA LEU A 23 4.93 -0.08 -2.58
C LEU A 23 5.08 -0.95 -3.82
N VAL A 24 4.04 -1.69 -4.15
CA VAL A 24 4.08 -2.56 -5.32
C VAL A 24 4.29 -1.74 -6.58
N MET A 25 3.54 -0.66 -6.71
CA MET A 25 3.67 0.19 -7.88
C MET A 25 5.04 0.83 -7.97
N PHE A 26 5.56 1.27 -6.83
CA PHE A 26 6.87 1.89 -6.79
C PHE A 26 7.94 0.90 -7.24
N VAL A 27 7.90 -0.29 -6.70
CA VAL A 27 8.87 -1.31 -7.07
C VAL A 27 8.75 -1.64 -8.55
N TYR A 28 7.53 -1.74 -9.03
CA TYR A 28 7.30 -2.06 -10.43
C TYR A 28 7.91 -1.01 -11.35
N VAL A 29 7.69 0.25 -11.03
CA VAL A 29 8.23 1.33 -11.85
C VAL A 29 9.75 1.34 -11.81
N VAL A 30 10.32 1.17 -10.64
CA VAL A 30 11.77 1.17 -10.49
C VAL A 30 12.39 0.04 -11.28
N ARG A 31 11.80 -1.14 -11.19
CA ARG A 31 12.34 -2.29 -11.92
C ARG A 31 12.21 -2.09 -13.42
N HIS A 32 11.13 -1.47 -13.82
CA HIS A 32 10.93 -1.22 -15.24
C HIS A 32 11.99 -0.29 -15.79
N MET A 33 12.35 0.73 -15.02
CA MET A 33 13.38 1.66 -15.43
C MET A 33 14.73 0.96 -15.53
N PHE A 34 15.03 0.14 -14.54
CA PHE A 34 16.30 -0.58 -14.54
C PHE A 34 16.38 -1.56 -15.70
N LYS A 35 15.28 -2.22 -15.97
CA LYS A 35 15.26 -3.19 -17.05
C LYS A 35 15.44 -2.52 -18.39
N LYS A 36 14.91 -1.34 -18.51
CA LYS A 36 15.02 -0.62 -19.76
C LYS A 36 16.47 -0.37 -20.13
N GLU A 37 17.28 -0.19 -19.14
CA GLU A 37 18.69 0.05 -19.34
C GLU A 37 19.33 -1.07 -20.13
N SER A 38 19.05 -2.28 -19.69
CA SER A 38 19.60 -3.43 -20.35
C SER A 38 18.92 -3.65 -21.67
#